data_ba1ec980bc228c81518b146c353e7f5c
#
_entry.id   ba1ec980bc228c81518b146c353e7f5c
#
_cell.length_a   1.000
_cell.length_b   1.000
_cell.length_c   1.000
_cell.angle_alpha   90.00
_cell.angle_beta   90.00
_cell.angle_gamma   90.00
#
_symmetry.space_group_name_H-M   'P 1'
#
loop_
_entity.id
_entity.type
_entity.pdbx_description
1 polymer ?
#
loop_
_entity_poly.entity_id
_entity_poly.type
_entity_poly.pdbx_seq_one_letter_code
_entity_poly.pdbx_strand_id
1 'polypeptide(L)'
;MVYLENVFLWIRTRYLCLIRLEVVIPQNDVEAISEALKKIHVGGITILRAKGRGKTVAPKIHASKGTEMFTPEFSERYTVQVIVEDEKENEAIELVRANSKVGKIFISPVVRAIDIESGVENEKAI
;
A
#
# COMPACT_ATOMS: atom_id res chain seq x y z
N MET A 1 9.68 16.80 26.04
CA MET A 1 9.85 16.83 24.59
C MET A 1 11.04 16.03 24.13
N VAL A 2 12.23 16.29 24.68
CA VAL A 2 13.43 15.48 24.38
C VAL A 2 13.22 13.99 24.71
N TYR A 3 12.49 13.71 25.78
CA TYR A 3 12.17 12.35 26.20
C TYR A 3 11.31 11.60 25.16
N LEU A 4 10.30 12.25 24.58
CA LEU A 4 9.44 11.64 23.56
C LEU A 4 10.22 11.36 22.26
N GLU A 5 11.11 12.23 21.85
CA GLU A 5 11.95 12.01 20.70
C GLU A 5 12.88 10.81 20.90
N ASN A 6 13.46 10.66 22.08
CA ASN A 6 14.31 9.53 22.40
C ASN A 6 13.53 8.20 22.39
N VAL A 7 12.32 8.20 22.93
CA VAL A 7 11.44 7.01 22.90
C VAL A 7 11.09 6.63 21.47
N PHE A 8 10.74 7.63 20.64
CA PHE A 8 10.41 7.40 19.23
C PHE A 8 11.62 6.83 18.46
N LEU A 9 12.80 7.39 18.63
CA LEU A 9 14.02 6.89 18.01
C LEU A 9 14.36 5.48 18.47
N TRP A 10 14.18 5.19 19.76
CA TRP A 10 14.41 3.87 20.30
C TRP A 10 13.48 2.82 19.68
N ILE A 11 12.18 3.12 19.56
CA ILE A 11 11.20 2.26 18.91
C ILE A 11 11.58 2.04 17.44
N ARG A 12 11.92 3.10 16.74
CA ARG A 12 12.30 3.04 15.33
C ARG A 12 13.54 2.16 15.12
N THR A 13 14.56 2.32 15.95
CA THR A 13 15.79 1.55 15.84
C THR A 13 15.57 0.06 16.15
N ARG A 14 14.70 -0.24 17.10
CA ARG A 14 14.53 -1.60 17.59
C ARG A 14 13.46 -2.40 16.84
N TYR A 15 12.38 -1.74 16.38
CA TYR A 15 11.22 -2.42 15.84
C TYR A 15 10.89 -2.09 14.38
N LEU A 16 11.45 -1.01 13.84
CA LEU A 16 11.11 -0.55 12.49
C LEU A 16 12.19 -0.93 11.48
N CYS A 17 12.49 -2.22 11.34
CA CYS A 17 13.29 -2.69 10.22
C CYS A 17 12.42 -2.97 8.99
N LEU A 18 11.12 -3.20 9.20
CA LEU A 18 10.16 -3.46 8.14
C LEU A 18 8.96 -2.54 8.25
N ILE A 19 8.43 -2.14 7.10
CA ILE A 19 7.20 -1.36 7.03
C ILE A 19 6.23 -2.00 6.04
N ARG A 20 4.96 -1.73 6.26
CA ARG A 20 3.89 -2.09 5.34
C ARG A 20 3.41 -0.84 4.63
N LEU A 21 3.39 -0.89 3.30
CA LEU A 21 2.68 0.10 2.50
C LEU A 21 1.36 -0.51 2.06
N GLU A 22 0.28 0.22 2.29
CA GLU A 22 -1.03 -0.09 1.75
C GLU A 22 -1.39 1.01 0.77
N VAL A 23 -1.42 0.65 -0.50
CA VAL A 23 -1.67 1.59 -1.58
C VAL A 23 -3.08 1.38 -2.10
N VAL A 24 -3.95 2.37 -1.86
CA VAL A 24 -5.36 2.30 -2.28
C VAL A 24 -5.51 3.10 -3.56
N ILE A 25 -5.79 2.42 -4.66
CA ILE A 25 -5.73 2.97 -6.02
C ILE A 25 -6.87 2.45 -6.90
N PRO A 26 -7.15 3.11 -8.02
CA PRO A 26 -8.03 2.56 -9.06
C PRO A 26 -7.41 1.33 -9.73
N GLN A 27 -8.25 0.49 -10.32
CA GLN A 27 -7.82 -0.72 -11.01
C GLN A 27 -6.75 -0.45 -12.08
N ASN A 28 -6.90 0.63 -12.83
CA ASN A 28 -6.01 0.91 -13.97
C ASN A 28 -4.55 1.13 -13.57
N ASP A 29 -4.29 1.45 -12.31
CA ASP A 29 -2.95 1.77 -11.84
C ASP A 29 -2.23 0.57 -11.18
N VAL A 30 -2.96 -0.52 -10.93
CA VAL A 30 -2.43 -1.68 -10.18
C VAL A 30 -1.22 -2.29 -10.89
N GLU A 31 -1.33 -2.52 -12.20
CA GLU A 31 -0.26 -3.16 -12.95
C GLU A 31 1.01 -2.28 -13.00
N ALA A 32 0.85 -0.98 -13.26
CA ALA A 32 1.96 -0.06 -13.31
C ALA A 32 2.70 0.01 -11.97
N ILE A 33 1.97 0.04 -10.87
CA ILE A 33 2.56 0.06 -9.53
C ILE A 33 3.26 -1.27 -9.23
N SER A 34 2.65 -2.39 -9.59
CA SER A 34 3.27 -3.70 -9.43
C SER A 34 4.61 -3.78 -10.16
N GLU A 35 4.64 -3.36 -11.41
CA GLU A 35 5.86 -3.36 -12.19
C GLU A 35 6.92 -2.38 -11.65
N ALA A 36 6.50 -1.22 -11.18
CA ALA A 36 7.41 -0.25 -10.58
C ALA A 36 8.07 -0.81 -9.31
N LEU A 37 7.30 -1.48 -8.47
CA LEU A 37 7.83 -2.06 -7.25
C LEU A 37 8.83 -3.21 -7.50
N LYS A 38 8.68 -3.93 -8.61
CA LYS A 38 9.67 -4.94 -9.00
C LYS A 38 11.06 -4.33 -9.23
N LYS A 39 11.12 -3.09 -9.70
CA LYS A 39 12.39 -2.42 -10.01
C LYS A 39 13.24 -2.16 -8.77
N ILE A 40 12.64 -2.09 -7.60
CA ILE A 40 13.36 -1.90 -6.34
C ILE A 40 13.46 -3.21 -5.54
N HIS A 41 13.29 -4.33 -6.21
CA HIS A 41 13.44 -5.66 -5.64
C HIS A 41 12.50 -5.94 -4.47
N VAL A 42 11.29 -5.45 -4.56
CA VAL A 42 10.21 -5.85 -3.66
C VAL A 42 9.70 -7.21 -4.11
N GLY A 43 9.77 -8.18 -3.22
CA GLY A 43 9.42 -9.57 -3.53
C GLY A 43 7.94 -9.77 -3.79
N GLY A 44 7.19 -10.02 -2.75
CA GLY A 44 5.77 -10.30 -2.88
C GLY A 44 4.90 -9.06 -2.69
N ILE A 45 3.79 -9.04 -3.39
CA ILE A 45 2.72 -8.07 -3.15
C ILE A 45 1.41 -8.82 -2.98
N THR A 46 0.50 -8.23 -2.20
CA THR A 46 -0.86 -8.75 -2.04
C THR A 46 -1.83 -7.72 -2.59
N ILE A 47 -2.74 -8.17 -3.44
CA ILE A 47 -3.73 -7.29 -4.05
C ILE A 47 -5.10 -7.69 -3.51
N LEU A 48 -5.79 -6.72 -2.93
CA LEU A 48 -7.14 -6.88 -2.41
C LEU A 48 -8.08 -5.98 -3.19
N ARG A 49 -9.20 -6.54 -3.61
CA ARG A 49 -10.26 -5.79 -4.24
C ARG A 49 -11.30 -5.42 -3.17
N ALA A 50 -11.65 -4.14 -3.11
CA ALA A 50 -12.59 -3.63 -2.12
C ALA A 50 -13.48 -2.57 -2.72
N LYS A 51 -14.56 -2.23 -2.02
CA LYS A 51 -15.42 -1.10 -2.35
C LYS A 51 -15.19 -0.03 -1.30
N GLY A 52 -15.12 1.20 -1.76
CA GLY A 52 -14.90 2.33 -0.87
C GLY A 52 -15.64 3.56 -1.31
N ARG A 53 -15.81 4.46 -0.36
CA ARG A 53 -16.33 5.81 -0.59
C ARG A 53 -15.29 6.80 -0.06
N GLY A 54 -14.78 7.61 -0.95
CA GLY A 54 -13.78 8.62 -0.61
C GLY A 54 -14.27 10.03 -0.88
N LYS A 55 -13.36 10.98 -0.81
CA LYS A 55 -13.64 12.38 -1.12
C LYS A 55 -13.86 12.62 -2.62
N THR A 56 -13.26 11.80 -3.45
CA THR A 56 -13.38 11.89 -4.90
C THR A 56 -14.70 11.26 -5.33
N VAL A 57 -15.45 11.98 -6.14
CA VAL A 57 -16.70 11.47 -6.70
C VAL A 57 -16.38 10.30 -7.64
N ALA A 58 -17.10 9.20 -7.48
CA ALA A 58 -16.95 8.06 -8.34
C ALA A 58 -17.42 8.40 -9.78
N PRO A 59 -16.82 7.79 -10.80
CA PRO A 59 -17.28 7.99 -12.16
C PRO A 59 -18.71 7.48 -12.33
N LYS A 60 -19.47 8.16 -13.20
CA LYS A 60 -20.81 7.71 -13.54
C LYS A 60 -20.74 6.39 -14.33
N ILE A 61 -21.65 5.50 -14.02
CA ILE A 61 -21.78 4.23 -14.72
C ILE A 61 -23.20 4.05 -15.22
N HIS A 62 -23.35 3.23 -16.27
CA HIS A 62 -24.67 2.87 -16.78
C HIS A 62 -25.36 1.88 -15.84
N ALA A 63 -26.65 2.06 -15.65
CA ALA A 63 -27.48 1.07 -15.00
C ALA A 63 -27.49 -0.22 -15.82
N SER A 64 -27.65 -1.36 -15.14
CA SER A 64 -27.64 -2.67 -15.79
C SER A 64 -28.80 -2.86 -16.80
N LYS A 65 -29.83 -2.04 -16.71
CA LYS A 65 -30.98 -2.02 -17.65
C LYS A 65 -31.26 -0.58 -18.06
N GLY A 66 -30.91 -0.23 -19.30
CA GLY A 66 -31.25 1.08 -19.87
C GLY A 66 -30.05 1.96 -20.12
N THR A 67 -30.34 3.22 -20.49
CA THR A 67 -29.33 4.20 -20.86
C THR A 67 -29.05 5.23 -19.77
N GLU A 68 -29.71 5.12 -18.61
CA GLU A 68 -29.49 6.04 -17.50
C GLU A 68 -28.14 5.83 -16.88
N MET A 69 -27.48 6.95 -16.59
CA MET A 69 -26.20 6.95 -15.86
C MET A 69 -26.43 7.38 -14.42
N PHE A 70 -25.72 6.76 -13.50
CA PHE A 70 -25.77 7.14 -12.10
C PHE A 70 -24.36 7.18 -11.51
N THR A 71 -24.22 7.94 -10.41
CA THR A 71 -22.98 7.99 -9.64
C THR A 71 -23.13 7.05 -8.44
N PRO A 72 -22.40 5.94 -8.40
CA PRO A 72 -22.52 5.03 -7.27
C PRO A 72 -21.97 5.66 -6.00
N GLU A 73 -22.58 5.34 -4.86
CA GLU A 73 -22.06 5.78 -3.56
C GLU A 73 -20.70 5.13 -3.28
N PHE A 74 -20.55 3.85 -3.64
CA PHE A 74 -19.31 3.13 -3.49
C PHE A 74 -18.74 2.78 -4.86
N SER A 75 -17.43 2.83 -4.95
CA SER A 75 -16.71 2.43 -6.15
C SER A 75 -15.68 1.37 -5.81
N GLU A 76 -15.27 0.61 -6.83
CA GLU A 76 -14.23 -0.39 -6.65
C GLU A 76 -12.88 0.29 -6.42
N ARG A 77 -12.14 -0.25 -5.48
CA ARG A 77 -10.78 0.14 -5.15
C ARG A 77 -9.92 -1.11 -5.06
N TYR A 78 -8.67 -0.94 -5.32
CA TYR A 78 -7.69 -1.98 -5.13
C TYR A 78 -6.70 -1.53 -4.08
N THR A 79 -6.39 -2.42 -3.16
CA THR A 79 -5.36 -2.19 -2.16
C THR A 79 -4.19 -3.09 -2.50
N VAL A 80 -3.06 -2.48 -2.80
CA VAL A 80 -1.80 -3.19 -2.99
C VAL A 80 -1.04 -3.10 -1.68
N GLN A 81 -0.81 -4.25 -1.05
CA GLN A 81 -0.04 -4.34 0.18
C GLN A 81 1.33 -4.89 -0.12
N VAL A 82 2.34 -4.23 0.40
CA VAL A 82 3.72 -4.66 0.25
C VAL A 82 4.48 -4.40 1.55
N ILE A 83 5.33 -5.34 1.90
CA ILE A 83 6.24 -5.22 3.04
C ILE A 83 7.62 -4.97 2.49
N VAL A 84 8.25 -3.90 2.93
CA VAL A 84 9.60 -3.52 2.50
C VAL A 84 10.48 -3.22 3.70
N GLU A 85 11.77 -3.28 3.49
CA GLU A 85 12.71 -2.77 4.47
C GLU A 85 12.53 -1.25 4.59
N ASP A 86 12.70 -0.72 5.79
CA ASP A 86 12.48 0.70 6.06
C ASP A 86 13.36 1.63 5.22
N GLU A 87 14.52 1.15 4.82
CA GLU A 87 15.43 1.88 3.94
C GLU A 87 14.82 2.16 2.56
N LYS A 88 13.90 1.33 2.11
CA LYS A 88 13.22 1.46 0.82
C LYS A 88 11.94 2.28 0.88
N GLU A 89 11.56 2.79 2.04
CA GLU A 89 10.30 3.50 2.22
C GLU A 89 10.12 4.66 1.24
N ASN A 90 11.07 5.58 1.24
CA ASN A 90 10.96 6.77 0.40
C ASN A 90 10.98 6.45 -1.09
N GLU A 91 11.83 5.51 -1.49
CA GLU A 91 11.89 5.05 -2.87
C GLU A 91 10.57 4.42 -3.33
N ALA A 92 9.98 3.59 -2.48
CA ALA A 92 8.68 2.97 -2.76
C ALA A 92 7.57 4.02 -2.88
N ILE A 93 7.54 5.00 -1.98
CA ILE A 93 6.57 6.10 -2.03
C ILE A 93 6.68 6.88 -3.33
N GLU A 94 7.89 7.23 -3.72
CA GLU A 94 8.12 7.98 -4.96
C GLU A 94 7.67 7.20 -6.20
N LEU A 95 7.96 5.91 -6.25
CA LEU A 95 7.53 5.04 -7.35
C LEU A 95 6.01 4.94 -7.45
N VAL A 96 5.34 4.79 -6.32
CA VAL A 96 3.88 4.76 -6.30
C VAL A 96 3.31 6.09 -6.80
N ARG A 97 3.83 7.20 -6.31
CA ARG A 97 3.37 8.52 -6.72
C ARG A 97 3.63 8.82 -8.20
N ALA A 98 4.68 8.29 -8.75
CA ALA A 98 4.99 8.44 -10.17
C ALA A 98 4.04 7.63 -11.08
N ASN A 99 3.45 6.57 -10.56
CA ASN A 99 2.64 5.64 -11.34
C ASN A 99 1.14 5.69 -11.02
N SER A 100 0.72 6.57 -10.12
CA SER A 100 -0.70 6.81 -9.84
C SER A 100 -0.90 8.26 -9.46
N LYS A 101 -2.01 8.83 -9.95
CA LYS A 101 -2.37 10.23 -9.67
C LYS A 101 -3.41 10.36 -8.57
N VAL A 102 -4.11 9.29 -8.25
CA VAL A 102 -5.25 9.30 -7.34
C VAL A 102 -5.14 8.12 -6.40
N GLY A 103 -5.39 8.36 -5.14
CA GLY A 103 -5.36 7.31 -4.14
C GLY A 103 -4.65 7.75 -2.88
N LYS A 104 -4.32 6.77 -2.07
CA LYS A 104 -3.64 7.00 -0.80
C LYS A 104 -2.60 5.93 -0.52
N ILE A 105 -1.60 6.32 0.22
CA ILE A 105 -0.59 5.40 0.73
C ILE A 105 -0.67 5.46 2.25
N PHE A 106 -0.91 4.32 2.87
CA PHE A 106 -0.87 4.17 4.31
C PHE A 106 0.36 3.39 4.69
N ILE A 107 1.09 3.88 5.65
CA ILE A 107 2.36 3.27 6.08
C ILE A 107 2.25 2.91 7.54
N SER A 108 2.58 1.67 7.86
CA SER A 108 2.60 1.18 9.23
C SER A 108 3.82 0.31 9.48
N PRO A 109 4.28 0.26 10.73
CA PRO A 109 5.39 -0.62 11.07
C PRO A 109 4.95 -2.08 11.06
N VAL A 110 5.87 -2.96 10.65
CA VAL A 110 5.73 -4.40 10.84
C VAL A 110 6.70 -4.79 11.94
N VAL A 111 6.14 -5.12 13.08
CA VAL A 111 6.96 -5.42 14.27
C VAL A 111 7.76 -6.70 14.09
N ARG A 112 7.18 -7.68 13.39
CA ARG A 112 7.81 -8.97 13.21
C ARG A 112 7.21 -9.66 11.99
N ALA A 113 8.04 -10.26 11.16
CA ALA A 113 7.61 -11.09 10.04
C ALA A 113 8.26 -12.48 10.20
N ILE A 114 7.52 -13.52 9.93
CA ILE A 114 7.99 -14.90 10.08
C ILE A 114 7.58 -15.68 8.84
N ASP A 115 8.55 -16.31 8.20
CA ASP A 115 8.26 -17.26 7.13
C ASP A 115 7.71 -18.55 7.73
N ILE A 116 6.55 -18.97 7.26
CA ILE A 116 5.85 -20.11 7.86
C ILE A 116 6.64 -21.40 7.67
N GLU A 117 7.21 -21.60 6.50
CA GLU A 117 7.91 -22.85 6.18
C GLU A 117 9.25 -22.96 6.92
N SER A 118 10.08 -21.94 6.80
CA SER A 118 11.46 -21.97 7.31
C SER A 118 11.61 -21.47 8.74
N GLY A 119 10.68 -20.65 9.21
CA GLY A 119 10.77 -20.00 10.50
C GLY A 119 11.72 -18.81 10.55
N VAL A 120 12.36 -18.44 9.42
CA VAL A 120 13.22 -17.25 9.39
C VAL A 120 12.40 -15.99 9.62
N GLU A 121 13.06 -14.96 10.15
CA GLU A 121 12.38 -13.76 10.62
C GLU A 121 12.85 -12.50 9.92
N ASN A 122 11.95 -11.53 9.90
CA ASN A 122 12.17 -10.14 9.46
C ASN A 122 12.67 -10.07 8.00
N GLU A 123 13.81 -9.45 7.73
CA GLU A 123 14.27 -9.22 6.36
C GLU A 123 14.43 -10.52 5.57
N LYS A 124 14.72 -11.60 6.22
CA LYS A 124 14.88 -12.92 5.59
C LYS A 124 13.52 -13.56 5.27
N ALA A 125 12.44 -13.06 5.88
CA ALA A 125 11.10 -13.60 5.70
C ALA A 125 10.33 -12.93 4.55
N ILE A 126 10.87 -11.89 3.96
CA ILE A 126 10.19 -11.13 2.90
C ILE A 126 10.90 -11.23 1.57
#